data_92138657841ef1957e47b10c0dee39d5
#
_entry.id   92138657841ef1957e47b10c0dee39d5
#
_cell.length_a   1.000
_cell.length_b   1.000
_cell.length_c   1.000
_cell.angle_alpha   90.00
_cell.angle_beta   90.00
_cell.angle_gamma   90.00
#
_symmetry.space_group_name_H-M   'P 1'
#
loop_
_entity.id
_entity.type
_entity.pdbx_description
1 polymer ?
#
loop_
_entity_poly.entity_id
_entity_poly.type
_entity_poly.pdbx_seq_one_letter_code
_entity_poly.pdbx_strand_id
1 'polypeptide(L)'
;VNLLKKKQLWEEIPPRRNYIDVDNLTKWVQAIIEYKGRGQENETNKDFLLTLILTGLFRNECESLHWKNIDLEEGTLSFINPYNNVYYKIYMGNFLWYLMKKRRIQNKGEWVFPSVKSESGHIINISKFRKKINEQCNLSFTFQDLRRTFYFLLNNLTNKSLVSKRTDQYEEKLDVKNIAHAQDMRNRMNKVEQIILGPYRDELIKSININL
;
A
#
# COMPACT_ATOMS: atom_id res chain seq x y z
N VAL A 1 -27.34 -11.73 17.96
CA VAL A 1 -27.30 -10.82 16.80
C VAL A 1 -28.67 -10.74 16.13
N ASN A 2 -29.37 -11.86 15.88
CA ASN A 2 -30.69 -11.89 15.23
C ASN A 2 -31.82 -11.27 16.08
N LEU A 3 -31.76 -11.34 17.41
CA LEU A 3 -32.77 -10.81 18.31
C LEU A 3 -32.76 -9.27 18.39
N LEU A 4 -31.57 -8.67 18.29
CA LEU A 4 -31.41 -7.20 18.30
C LEU A 4 -31.89 -6.59 16.97
N LYS A 5 -31.63 -7.26 15.85
CA LYS A 5 -32.18 -6.86 14.53
C LYS A 5 -33.71 -6.94 14.49
N LYS A 6 -34.32 -8.01 15.05
CA LYS A 6 -35.78 -8.16 15.14
C LYS A 6 -36.48 -7.07 15.96
N LYS A 7 -35.77 -6.48 16.95
CA LYS A 7 -36.30 -5.42 17.81
C LYS A 7 -36.00 -4.00 17.32
N GLN A 8 -35.40 -3.85 16.12
CA GLN A 8 -34.96 -2.55 15.57
C GLN A 8 -34.02 -1.76 16.52
N LEU A 9 -33.36 -2.46 17.45
CA LEU A 9 -32.44 -1.86 18.41
C LEU A 9 -31.01 -1.77 17.85
N TRP A 10 -30.81 -2.20 16.61
CA TRP A 10 -29.53 -2.14 15.90
C TRP A 10 -29.57 -1.00 14.90
N GLU A 11 -28.99 0.14 15.25
CA GLU A 11 -28.69 1.17 14.27
C GLU A 11 -27.59 0.67 13.32
N GLU A 12 -27.84 0.66 12.03
CA GLU A 12 -26.80 0.40 11.03
C GLU A 12 -25.83 1.57 11.06
N ILE A 13 -24.66 1.37 11.69
CA ILE A 13 -23.57 2.34 11.63
C ILE A 13 -23.14 2.40 10.16
N PRO A 14 -23.31 3.55 9.48
CA PRO A 14 -22.92 3.66 8.08
C PRO A 14 -21.43 3.35 7.95
N PRO A 15 -20.99 2.61 6.91
CA PRO A 15 -19.60 2.29 6.73
C PRO A 15 -18.79 3.59 6.65
N ARG A 16 -17.76 3.71 7.47
CA ARG A 16 -16.83 4.83 7.42
C ARG A 16 -16.23 4.92 6.03
N ARG A 17 -16.57 5.96 5.26
CA ARG A 17 -16.04 6.24 3.93
C ARG A 17 -14.79 7.14 4.00
N ASN A 18 -13.93 6.92 4.97
CA ASN A 18 -12.76 7.75 5.15
C ASN A 18 -11.67 7.30 4.16
N TYR A 19 -11.41 8.11 3.17
CA TYR A 19 -10.19 8.08 2.35
C TYR A 19 -9.51 9.45 2.48
N ILE A 20 -8.24 9.49 2.19
CA ILE A 20 -7.44 10.73 2.26
C ILE A 20 -7.64 11.45 0.93
N ASP A 21 -8.13 12.69 0.98
CA ASP A 21 -8.23 13.53 -0.22
C ASP A 21 -6.84 13.94 -0.76
N VAL A 22 -6.78 14.45 -1.99
CA VAL A 22 -5.52 14.73 -2.70
C VAL A 22 -4.66 15.77 -1.98
N ASP A 23 -5.28 16.80 -1.41
CA ASP A 23 -4.53 17.86 -0.70
C ASP A 23 -3.90 17.32 0.58
N ASN A 24 -4.63 16.50 1.30
CA ASN A 24 -4.11 15.83 2.49
C ASN A 24 -3.10 14.72 2.17
N LEU A 25 -3.22 14.06 1.00
CA LEU A 25 -2.18 13.14 0.51
C LEU A 25 -0.85 13.85 0.33
N THR A 26 -0.85 15.02 -0.29
CA THR A 26 0.37 15.82 -0.49
C THR A 26 1.03 16.16 0.85
N LYS A 27 0.26 16.63 1.83
CA LYS A 27 0.78 16.91 3.19
C LYS A 27 1.33 15.66 3.87
N TRP A 28 0.65 14.54 3.70
CA TRP A 28 1.07 13.27 4.32
C TRP A 28 2.36 12.73 3.71
N VAL A 29 2.50 12.78 2.37
CA VAL A 29 3.73 12.38 1.68
C VAL A 29 4.89 13.29 2.10
N GLN A 30 4.67 14.61 2.15
CA GLN A 30 5.64 15.58 2.64
C GLN A 30 6.10 15.22 4.06
N ALA A 31 5.18 14.94 4.97
CA ALA A 31 5.52 14.57 6.34
C ALA A 31 6.38 13.29 6.42
N ILE A 32 6.14 12.30 5.56
CA ILE A 32 6.99 11.10 5.48
C ILE A 32 8.39 11.45 5.00
N ILE A 33 8.51 12.26 3.94
CA ILE A 33 9.81 12.64 3.37
C ILE A 33 10.63 13.44 4.38
N GLU A 34 10.01 14.45 4.98
CA GLU A 34 10.66 15.37 5.93
C GLU A 34 10.90 14.77 7.32
N TYR A 35 10.34 13.60 7.61
CA TYR A 35 10.54 12.97 8.92
C TYR A 35 12.01 12.65 9.17
N LYS A 36 12.62 13.37 10.12
CA LYS A 36 14.07 13.29 10.47
C LYS A 36 14.36 12.28 11.59
N GLY A 37 13.67 11.17 11.64
CA GLY A 37 14.00 10.09 12.56
C GLY A 37 15.38 9.49 12.24
N ARG A 38 16.17 9.18 13.28
CA ARG A 38 17.49 8.56 13.09
C ARG A 38 17.39 7.05 12.97
N GLY A 39 18.23 6.45 12.11
CA GLY A 39 18.45 5.00 12.00
C GLY A 39 17.61 4.32 10.91
N GLN A 40 18.10 3.15 10.49
CA GLN A 40 17.54 2.34 9.40
C GLN A 40 16.09 1.90 9.64
N GLU A 41 15.67 1.77 10.91
CA GLU A 41 14.29 1.44 11.26
C GLU A 41 13.29 2.49 10.77
N ASN A 42 13.64 3.79 10.83
CA ASN A 42 12.78 4.86 10.35
C ASN A 42 12.64 4.84 8.83
N GLU A 43 13.70 4.56 8.09
CA GLU A 43 13.63 4.40 6.63
C GLU A 43 12.79 3.19 6.26
N THR A 44 12.93 2.07 6.97
CA THR A 44 12.07 0.90 6.78
C THR A 44 10.60 1.22 7.04
N ASN A 45 10.29 2.01 8.07
CA ASN A 45 8.92 2.41 8.38
C ASN A 45 8.34 3.39 7.34
N LYS A 46 9.14 4.31 6.79
CA LYS A 46 8.74 5.18 5.68
C LYS A 46 8.40 4.36 4.45
N ASP A 47 9.32 3.50 4.04
CA ASP A 47 9.17 2.63 2.88
C ASP A 47 7.95 1.71 3.02
N PHE A 48 7.67 1.21 4.24
CA PHE A 48 6.49 0.44 4.55
C PHE A 48 5.19 1.23 4.34
N LEU A 49 5.09 2.45 4.86
CA LEU A 49 3.90 3.29 4.70
C LEU A 49 3.65 3.62 3.22
N LEU A 50 4.70 3.94 2.47
CA LEU A 50 4.61 4.20 1.04
C LEU A 50 4.17 2.93 0.28
N THR A 51 4.74 1.77 0.61
CA THR A 51 4.32 0.51 0.00
C THR A 51 2.85 0.22 0.29
N LEU A 52 2.40 0.42 1.52
CA LEU A 52 1.02 0.15 1.91
C LEU A 52 0.01 0.98 1.12
N ILE A 53 0.25 2.29 0.98
CA ILE A 53 -0.66 3.16 0.23
C ILE A 53 -0.59 2.93 -1.28
N LEU A 54 0.55 2.51 -1.82
CA LEU A 54 0.75 2.28 -3.25
C LEU A 54 0.30 0.89 -3.72
N THR A 55 0.01 -0.03 -2.82
CA THR A 55 -0.44 -1.39 -3.13
C THR A 55 -1.86 -1.67 -2.66
N GLY A 56 -2.34 -0.93 -1.67
CA GLY A 56 -3.60 -1.21 -1.00
C GLY A 56 -3.63 -2.55 -0.24
N LEU A 57 -2.48 -3.12 0.09
CA LEU A 57 -2.38 -4.33 0.92
C LEU A 57 -3.00 -4.13 2.30
N PHE A 58 -3.41 -5.23 2.94
CA PHE A 58 -3.67 -5.20 4.38
C PHE A 58 -2.36 -4.98 5.14
N ARG A 59 -2.46 -4.38 6.33
CA ARG A 59 -1.29 -4.12 7.16
C ARG A 59 -0.45 -5.38 7.40
N ASN A 60 -1.09 -6.47 7.80
CA ASN A 60 -0.42 -7.74 8.07
C ASN A 60 0.23 -8.36 6.83
N GLU A 61 -0.38 -8.23 5.65
CA GLU A 61 0.20 -8.67 4.37
C GLU A 61 1.47 -7.89 4.05
N CYS A 62 1.45 -6.58 4.28
CA CYS A 62 2.62 -5.73 4.06
C CYS A 62 3.70 -5.97 5.14
N GLU A 63 3.32 -6.15 6.42
CA GLU A 63 4.24 -6.48 7.52
C GLU A 63 5.02 -7.77 7.23
N SER A 64 4.35 -8.81 6.74
CA SER A 64 4.93 -10.12 6.40
C SER A 64 5.25 -10.27 4.91
N LEU A 65 5.51 -9.16 4.19
CA LEU A 65 5.86 -9.21 2.79
C LEU A 65 7.24 -9.87 2.60
N HIS A 66 7.25 -10.98 1.88
CA HIS A 66 8.43 -11.79 1.64
C HIS A 66 8.94 -11.57 0.21
N TRP A 67 10.27 -11.60 0.00
CA TRP A 67 10.87 -11.44 -1.33
C TRP A 67 10.42 -12.48 -2.36
N LYS A 68 10.04 -13.70 -1.93
CA LYS A 68 9.44 -14.70 -2.82
C LYS A 68 8.13 -14.28 -3.47
N ASN A 69 7.46 -13.27 -2.90
CA ASN A 69 6.22 -12.70 -3.42
C ASN A 69 6.46 -11.57 -4.42
N ILE A 70 7.72 -11.20 -4.68
CA ILE A 70 8.09 -10.07 -5.53
C ILE A 70 8.88 -10.56 -6.73
N ASP A 71 8.36 -10.26 -7.91
CA ASP A 71 9.08 -10.40 -9.17
C ASP A 71 9.55 -9.03 -9.62
N LEU A 72 10.87 -8.78 -9.50
CA LEU A 72 11.48 -7.50 -9.88
C LEU A 72 11.70 -7.39 -11.40
N GLU A 73 11.72 -8.49 -12.15
CA GLU A 73 11.81 -8.48 -13.60
C GLU A 73 10.46 -8.12 -14.21
N GLU A 74 9.39 -8.80 -13.77
CA GLU A 74 8.03 -8.44 -14.16
C GLU A 74 7.51 -7.17 -13.49
N GLY A 75 8.09 -6.71 -12.40
CA GLY A 75 7.56 -5.59 -11.62
C GLY A 75 6.21 -5.91 -10.98
N THR A 76 6.10 -7.05 -10.29
CA THR A 76 4.84 -7.51 -9.69
C THR A 76 5.01 -8.01 -8.26
N LEU A 77 3.91 -7.93 -7.49
CA LEU A 77 3.76 -8.59 -6.19
C LEU A 77 2.65 -9.63 -6.30
N SER A 78 2.85 -10.78 -5.67
CA SER A 78 1.94 -11.91 -5.77
C SER A 78 1.53 -12.41 -4.39
N PHE A 79 0.26 -12.70 -4.20
CA PHE A 79 -0.31 -13.15 -2.93
C PHE A 79 -1.31 -14.27 -3.14
N ILE A 80 -1.50 -15.07 -2.11
CA ILE A 80 -2.62 -16.01 -2.01
C ILE A 80 -3.50 -15.51 -0.87
N ASN A 81 -4.76 -15.23 -1.17
CA ASN A 81 -5.72 -14.86 -0.15
C ASN A 81 -6.00 -16.08 0.76
N PRO A 82 -5.72 -15.99 2.07
CA PRO A 82 -5.85 -17.14 2.98
C PRO A 82 -7.31 -17.59 3.21
N TYR A 83 -8.29 -16.73 2.88
CA TYR A 83 -9.72 -17.03 3.12
C TYR A 83 -10.36 -17.82 1.99
N ASN A 84 -9.96 -17.58 0.74
CA ASN A 84 -10.56 -18.21 -0.44
C ASN A 84 -9.55 -18.94 -1.32
N ASN A 85 -8.27 -18.94 -0.92
CA ASN A 85 -7.15 -19.56 -1.64
C ASN A 85 -6.98 -19.03 -3.09
N VAL A 86 -7.45 -17.82 -3.37
CA VAL A 86 -7.33 -17.18 -4.67
C VAL A 86 -5.99 -16.49 -4.77
N TYR A 87 -5.28 -16.71 -5.88
CA TYR A 87 -4.06 -16.02 -6.23
C TYR A 87 -4.38 -14.68 -6.86
N TYR A 88 -3.75 -13.63 -6.39
CA TYR A 88 -3.82 -12.32 -7.01
C TYR A 88 -2.44 -11.69 -7.19
N LYS A 89 -2.32 -10.86 -8.22
CA LYS A 89 -1.09 -10.19 -8.62
C LYS A 89 -1.35 -8.68 -8.67
N ILE A 90 -0.43 -7.91 -8.10
CA ILE A 90 -0.42 -6.44 -8.16
C ILE A 90 0.75 -6.02 -9.02
N TYR A 91 0.50 -5.23 -10.06
CA TYR A 91 1.56 -4.60 -10.85
C TYR A 91 2.12 -3.39 -10.09
N MET A 92 3.42 -3.25 -10.07
CA MET A 92 4.06 -2.08 -9.47
C MET A 92 4.08 -0.92 -10.46
N GLY A 93 3.83 0.29 -9.96
CA GLY A 93 4.23 1.50 -10.65
C GLY A 93 5.75 1.72 -10.57
N ASN A 94 6.24 2.70 -11.29
CA ASN A 94 7.69 2.92 -11.41
C ASN A 94 8.36 3.24 -10.08
N PHE A 95 7.74 4.11 -9.26
CA PHE A 95 8.31 4.45 -7.96
C PHE A 95 8.38 3.24 -7.03
N LEU A 96 7.30 2.48 -6.92
CA LEU A 96 7.27 1.28 -6.07
C LEU A 96 8.30 0.25 -6.53
N TRP A 97 8.47 0.08 -7.83
CA TRP A 97 9.48 -0.82 -8.38
C TRP A 97 10.90 -0.39 -8.02
N TYR A 98 11.24 0.90 -8.17
CA TYR A 98 12.54 1.42 -7.73
C TYR A 98 12.73 1.26 -6.22
N LEU A 99 11.69 1.52 -5.43
CA LEU A 99 11.72 1.33 -3.99
C LEU A 99 12.03 -0.12 -3.61
N MET A 100 11.39 -1.10 -4.28
CA MET A 100 11.66 -2.52 -4.04
C MET A 100 13.08 -2.90 -4.46
N LYS A 101 13.59 -2.40 -5.58
CA LYS A 101 14.99 -2.61 -5.99
C LYS A 101 15.98 -2.07 -4.94
N LYS A 102 15.82 -0.82 -4.51
CA LYS A 102 16.63 -0.22 -3.44
C LYS A 102 16.63 -1.11 -2.20
N ARG A 103 15.46 -1.53 -1.75
CA ARG A 103 15.33 -2.37 -0.56
C ARG A 103 15.99 -3.74 -0.75
N ARG A 104 15.91 -4.34 -1.93
CA ARG A 104 16.56 -5.62 -2.21
C ARG A 104 18.08 -5.54 -2.15
N ILE A 105 18.65 -4.42 -2.57
CA ILE A 105 20.09 -4.17 -2.45
C ILE A 105 20.49 -4.02 -0.98
N GLN A 106 19.72 -3.25 -0.21
CA GLN A 106 20.00 -2.96 1.19
C GLN A 106 19.74 -4.15 2.13
N ASN A 107 18.83 -5.04 1.75
CA ASN A 107 18.42 -6.17 2.57
C ASN A 107 18.45 -7.48 1.78
N LYS A 108 19.36 -8.37 2.14
CA LYS A 108 19.53 -9.71 1.53
C LYS A 108 18.73 -10.80 2.23
N GLY A 109 18.06 -10.47 3.36
CA GLY A 109 17.22 -11.40 4.09
C GLY A 109 15.94 -11.80 3.35
N GLU A 110 15.07 -12.55 4.01
CA GLU A 110 13.83 -13.09 3.44
C GLU A 110 12.71 -12.04 3.36
N TRP A 111 12.65 -11.13 4.33
CA TRP A 111 11.58 -10.14 4.48
C TRP A 111 11.90 -8.83 3.77
N VAL A 112 10.91 -8.22 3.15
CA VAL A 112 11.04 -6.88 2.56
C VAL A 112 11.22 -5.82 3.64
N PHE A 113 10.53 -6.00 4.77
CA PHE A 113 10.57 -5.09 5.93
C PHE A 113 11.08 -5.84 7.16
N PRO A 114 12.40 -6.08 7.27
CA PRO A 114 12.97 -6.81 8.40
C PRO A 114 12.93 -5.99 9.67
N SER A 115 12.89 -6.67 10.82
CA SER A 115 13.06 -6.07 12.15
C SER A 115 13.82 -7.01 13.06
N VAL A 116 14.94 -6.53 13.59
CA VAL A 116 15.73 -7.25 14.59
C VAL A 116 15.07 -7.25 15.98
N LYS A 117 14.06 -6.40 16.18
CA LYS A 117 13.34 -6.28 17.45
C LYS A 117 12.14 -7.23 17.56
N SER A 118 11.78 -7.87 16.46
CA SER A 118 10.63 -8.76 16.38
C SER A 118 11.10 -10.21 16.29
N GLU A 119 10.50 -11.09 17.07
CA GLU A 119 10.73 -12.54 17.01
C GLU A 119 10.38 -13.13 15.65
N SER A 120 9.43 -12.51 14.93
CA SER A 120 9.04 -12.92 13.56
C SER A 120 10.07 -12.55 12.50
N GLY A 121 11.10 -11.76 12.84
CA GLY A 121 12.12 -11.27 11.90
C GLY A 121 11.66 -10.13 10.97
N HIS A 122 10.38 -9.77 10.98
CA HIS A 122 9.84 -8.65 10.21
C HIS A 122 9.16 -7.61 11.11
N ILE A 123 8.89 -6.43 10.55
CA ILE A 123 8.23 -5.36 11.31
C ILE A 123 6.83 -5.79 11.75
N ILE A 124 6.46 -5.38 12.96
CA ILE A 124 5.12 -5.58 13.52
C ILE A 124 4.67 -4.26 14.12
N ASN A 125 3.44 -3.86 13.81
CA ASN A 125 2.74 -2.77 14.48
C ASN A 125 3.48 -1.43 14.52
N ILE A 126 3.71 -0.81 13.38
CA ILE A 126 4.29 0.54 13.30
C ILE A 126 3.29 1.67 13.67
N SER A 127 2.28 1.39 14.48
CA SER A 127 1.27 2.38 14.87
C SER A 127 1.86 3.62 15.54
N LYS A 128 2.95 3.46 16.30
CA LYS A 128 3.65 4.61 16.90
C LYS A 128 4.27 5.52 15.84
N PHE A 129 4.88 4.94 14.80
CA PHE A 129 5.45 5.69 13.69
C PHE A 129 4.35 6.41 12.89
N ARG A 130 3.26 5.70 12.54
CA ARG A 130 2.10 6.30 11.88
C ARG A 130 1.53 7.49 12.66
N LYS A 131 1.41 7.38 13.99
CA LYS A 131 0.94 8.49 14.85
C LYS A 131 1.84 9.71 14.72
N LYS A 132 3.18 9.54 14.73
CA LYS A 132 4.13 10.65 14.55
C LYS A 132 3.95 11.34 13.20
N ILE A 133 3.75 10.58 12.11
CA ILE A 133 3.48 11.16 10.80
C ILE A 133 2.15 11.91 10.81
N ASN A 134 1.09 11.34 11.41
CA ASN A 134 -0.19 12.00 11.56
C ASN A 134 -0.10 13.34 12.31
N GLU A 135 0.64 13.35 13.41
CA GLU A 135 0.89 14.56 14.23
C GLU A 135 1.65 15.61 13.42
N GLN A 136 2.68 15.22 12.67
CA GLN A 136 3.48 16.14 11.84
C GLN A 136 2.66 16.82 10.74
N CYS A 137 1.71 16.13 10.13
CA CYS A 137 0.86 16.69 9.08
C CYS A 137 -0.53 17.15 9.58
N ASN A 138 -0.79 17.05 10.88
CA ASN A 138 -2.08 17.36 11.50
C ASN A 138 -3.26 16.60 10.86
N LEU A 139 -3.06 15.32 10.57
CA LEU A 139 -4.06 14.43 10.00
C LEU A 139 -4.35 13.27 10.96
N SER A 140 -5.54 12.69 10.86
CA SER A 140 -5.91 11.49 11.62
C SER A 140 -6.44 10.42 10.68
N PHE A 141 -5.57 9.48 10.28
CA PHE A 141 -5.95 8.35 9.46
C PHE A 141 -5.35 7.04 9.99
N THR A 142 -5.97 5.94 9.60
CA THR A 142 -5.60 4.58 9.96
C THR A 142 -4.93 3.87 8.75
N PHE A 143 -4.35 2.69 8.97
CA PHE A 143 -3.88 1.85 7.87
C PHE A 143 -5.00 1.46 6.90
N GLN A 144 -6.22 1.30 7.41
CA GLN A 144 -7.39 1.00 6.59
C GLN A 144 -7.78 2.17 5.68
N ASP A 145 -7.55 3.41 6.12
CA ASP A 145 -7.82 4.59 5.30
C ASP A 145 -6.82 4.70 4.15
N LEU A 146 -5.54 4.32 4.34
CA LEU A 146 -4.56 4.20 3.26
C LEU A 146 -5.03 3.22 2.18
N ARG A 147 -5.49 2.03 2.60
CA ARG A 147 -6.03 1.02 1.69
C ARG A 147 -7.26 1.54 0.94
N ARG A 148 -8.20 2.18 1.64
CA ARG A 148 -9.40 2.78 1.01
C ARG A 148 -9.04 3.85 0.00
N THR A 149 -8.03 4.66 0.30
CA THR A 149 -7.52 5.71 -0.61
C THR A 149 -6.99 5.10 -1.89
N PHE A 150 -6.16 4.06 -1.81
CA PHE A 150 -5.64 3.36 -2.97
C PHE A 150 -6.77 2.85 -3.87
N TYR A 151 -7.74 2.11 -3.32
CA TYR A 151 -8.84 1.57 -4.11
C TYR A 151 -9.76 2.65 -4.66
N PHE A 152 -10.01 3.72 -3.92
CA PHE A 152 -10.76 4.87 -4.41
C PHE A 152 -10.10 5.49 -5.66
N LEU A 153 -8.80 5.73 -5.61
CA LEU A 153 -8.05 6.29 -6.73
C LEU A 153 -8.02 5.34 -7.93
N LEU A 154 -7.73 4.06 -7.68
CA LEU A 154 -7.68 3.05 -8.75
C LEU A 154 -9.02 2.92 -9.47
N ASN A 155 -10.13 2.92 -8.73
CA ASN A 155 -11.49 2.83 -9.30
C ASN A 155 -11.86 4.04 -10.14
N ASN A 156 -11.52 5.25 -9.67
CA ASN A 156 -11.79 6.47 -10.42
C ASN A 156 -11.03 6.53 -11.75
N LEU A 157 -9.86 5.89 -11.83
CA LEU A 157 -9.08 5.82 -13.05
C LEU A 157 -9.60 4.76 -14.04
N THR A 158 -10.44 3.83 -13.61
CA THR A 158 -10.88 2.71 -14.45
C THR A 158 -12.21 2.95 -15.16
N ASN A 159 -12.95 4.04 -14.86
CA ASN A 159 -14.30 4.32 -15.37
C ASN A 159 -15.28 3.13 -15.25
N LYS A 160 -14.92 2.11 -14.53
CA LYS A 160 -15.74 0.94 -14.23
C LYS A 160 -16.00 0.94 -12.75
N SER A 161 -17.25 0.78 -12.37
CA SER A 161 -17.64 0.41 -11.01
C SER A 161 -17.09 -1.00 -10.69
N LEU A 162 -15.76 -1.11 -10.59
CA LEU A 162 -15.07 -2.37 -10.25
C LEU A 162 -15.09 -2.65 -8.75
N VAL A 163 -15.69 -1.78 -7.98
CA VAL A 163 -16.01 -2.08 -6.60
C VAL A 163 -17.37 -2.75 -6.58
N SER A 164 -17.39 -4.04 -6.84
CA SER A 164 -18.44 -4.88 -6.26
C SER A 164 -18.46 -4.62 -4.76
N LYS A 165 -19.64 -4.59 -4.18
CA LYS A 165 -20.02 -4.16 -2.82
C LYS A 165 -19.25 -4.76 -1.63
N ARG A 166 -18.05 -5.34 -1.84
CA ARG A 166 -17.15 -5.87 -0.81
C ARG A 166 -15.73 -5.52 -1.17
N THR A 167 -15.08 -4.80 -0.30
CA THR A 167 -13.64 -4.49 -0.28
C THR A 167 -12.73 -5.72 -0.22
N ASP A 168 -13.28 -6.91 -0.39
CA ASP A 168 -12.63 -8.20 -0.18
C ASP A 168 -12.41 -9.00 -1.46
N GLN A 169 -12.87 -8.51 -2.62
CA GLN A 169 -12.80 -9.27 -3.87
C GLN A 169 -12.24 -8.43 -5.02
N TYR A 170 -10.92 -8.37 -5.11
CA TYR A 170 -10.24 -8.20 -6.38
C TYR A 170 -10.09 -9.59 -7.01
N GLU A 171 -11.22 -10.19 -7.37
CA GLU A 171 -11.27 -11.33 -8.27
C GLU A 171 -11.46 -10.84 -9.71
N GLU A 172 -10.43 -10.22 -10.29
CA GLU A 172 -10.23 -10.45 -11.71
C GLU A 172 -9.44 -11.75 -11.80
N LYS A 173 -10.01 -12.76 -12.41
CA LYS A 173 -9.25 -13.87 -13.02
C LYS A 173 -8.37 -13.23 -14.07
N LEU A 174 -7.20 -12.74 -13.61
CA LEU A 174 -6.19 -12.17 -14.47
C LEU A 174 -5.75 -13.28 -15.41
N ASP A 175 -6.10 -13.15 -16.67
CA ASP A 175 -5.44 -13.87 -17.74
C ASP A 175 -4.01 -13.35 -17.82
N VAL A 176 -3.14 -13.96 -17.01
CA VAL A 176 -1.75 -13.53 -16.74
C VAL A 176 -0.90 -13.52 -18.01
N LYS A 177 -1.42 -13.96 -19.13
CA LYS A 177 -0.70 -14.11 -20.40
C LYS A 177 -0.86 -12.93 -21.35
N ASN A 178 -1.66 -11.93 -21.02
CA ASN A 178 -1.91 -10.81 -21.93
C ASN A 178 -0.98 -9.63 -21.63
N ILE A 179 0.06 -9.44 -22.46
CA ILE A 179 1.03 -8.33 -22.36
C ILE A 179 0.35 -6.96 -22.39
N ALA A 180 -0.71 -6.80 -23.19
CA ALA A 180 -1.47 -5.55 -23.27
C ALA A 180 -2.17 -5.23 -21.94
N HIS A 181 -2.70 -6.25 -21.25
CA HIS A 181 -3.30 -6.11 -19.92
C HIS A 181 -2.25 -5.69 -18.89
N ALA A 182 -1.08 -6.34 -18.88
CA ALA A 182 0.02 -5.99 -17.97
C ALA A 182 0.46 -4.53 -18.14
N GLN A 183 0.57 -4.07 -19.38
CA GLN A 183 0.95 -2.68 -19.68
C GLN A 183 -0.13 -1.68 -19.24
N ASP A 184 -1.41 -1.98 -19.47
CA ASP A 184 -2.53 -1.15 -19.00
C ASP A 184 -2.54 -1.04 -17.47
N MET A 185 -2.36 -2.16 -16.76
CA MET A 185 -2.29 -2.16 -15.31
C MET A 185 -1.11 -1.34 -14.78
N ARG A 186 0.10 -1.46 -15.36
CA ARG A 186 1.24 -0.62 -15.00
C ARG A 186 0.96 0.87 -15.23
N ASN A 187 0.34 1.21 -16.35
CA ASN A 187 -0.02 2.60 -16.65
C ASN A 187 -1.01 3.16 -15.60
N ARG A 188 -1.98 2.36 -15.16
CA ARG A 188 -2.92 2.74 -14.10
C ARG A 188 -2.19 2.92 -12.77
N MET A 189 -1.30 2.00 -12.40
CA MET A 189 -0.51 2.10 -11.18
C MET A 189 0.40 3.33 -11.20
N ASN A 190 1.02 3.66 -12.33
CA ASN A 190 1.79 4.89 -12.48
C ASN A 190 0.93 6.16 -12.28
N LYS A 191 -0.32 6.16 -12.75
CA LYS A 191 -1.25 7.27 -12.49
C LYS A 191 -1.63 7.36 -11.02
N VAL A 192 -1.89 6.24 -10.36
CA VAL A 192 -2.15 6.20 -8.90
C VAL A 192 -0.94 6.75 -8.14
N GLU A 193 0.28 6.32 -8.47
CA GLU A 193 1.51 6.85 -7.87
C GLU A 193 1.65 8.36 -8.08
N GLN A 194 1.35 8.84 -9.30
CA GLN A 194 1.42 10.26 -9.59
C GLN A 194 0.45 11.08 -8.74
N ILE A 195 -0.76 10.58 -8.50
CA ILE A 195 -1.74 11.26 -7.64
C ILE A 195 -1.29 11.20 -6.16
N ILE A 196 -0.85 10.04 -5.68
CA ILE A 196 -0.48 9.85 -4.27
C ILE A 196 0.77 10.65 -3.92
N LEU A 197 1.83 10.53 -4.72
CA LEU A 197 3.13 11.14 -4.45
C LEU A 197 3.18 12.61 -4.88
N GLY A 198 2.27 13.02 -5.78
CA GLY A 198 2.15 14.40 -6.24
C GLY A 198 3.47 14.97 -6.74
N PRO A 199 3.83 16.21 -6.32
CA PRO A 199 5.05 16.89 -6.77
C PRO A 199 6.34 16.20 -6.31
N TYR A 200 6.28 15.34 -5.30
CA TYR A 200 7.46 14.67 -4.72
C TYR A 200 7.90 13.41 -5.50
N ARG A 201 7.07 12.91 -6.42
CA ARG A 201 7.31 11.64 -7.11
C ARG A 201 8.67 11.60 -7.83
N ASP A 202 8.94 12.59 -8.64
CA ASP A 202 10.14 12.60 -9.48
C ASP A 202 11.41 12.83 -8.64
N GLU A 203 11.34 13.63 -7.58
CA GLU A 203 12.41 13.81 -6.61
C GLU A 203 12.73 12.49 -5.88
N LEU A 204 11.69 11.80 -5.43
CA LEU A 204 11.82 10.50 -4.77
C LEU A 204 12.45 9.45 -5.70
N ILE A 205 12.03 9.39 -6.97
CA ILE A 205 12.64 8.48 -7.97
C ILE A 205 14.11 8.82 -8.17
N LYS A 206 14.46 10.10 -8.34
CA LYS A 206 15.86 10.52 -8.48
C LYS A 206 16.71 10.15 -7.27
N SER A 207 16.19 10.36 -6.05
CA SER A 207 16.90 10.04 -4.81
C SER A 207 17.19 8.53 -4.66
N ILE A 208 16.33 7.68 -5.20
CA ILE A 208 16.53 6.23 -5.22
C ILE A 208 17.56 5.84 -6.29
N ASN A 209 17.46 6.40 -7.51
CA ASN A 209 18.32 6.04 -8.63
C ASN A 209 19.80 6.43 -8.44
N ILE A 210 20.09 7.46 -7.65
CA ILE A 210 21.48 7.86 -7.34
C ILE A 210 22.19 6.78 -6.50
N ASN A 211 21.44 5.90 -5.84
CA ASN A 211 21.95 4.86 -4.96
C ASN A 211 21.84 3.45 -5.53
N LEU A 212 21.43 3.27 -6.80
CA LEU A 212 21.35 2.01 -7.53
C LEU A 212 22.51 1.87 -8.51
#